data_f3cc8d583a5a4d552cddbbc72263b9e0
#
_entry.id   f3cc8d583a5a4d552cddbbc72263b9e0
#
_cell.length_a   1.000
_cell.length_b   1.000
_cell.length_c   1.000
_cell.angle_alpha   90.00
_cell.angle_beta   90.00
_cell.angle_gamma   90.00
#
_symmetry.space_group_name_H-M   'P 1'
#
loop_
_entity.id
_entity.type
_entity.pdbx_description
1 polymer ?
#
loop_
_entity_poly.entity_id
_entity_poly.type
_entity_poly.pdbx_seq_one_letter_code
_entity_poly.pdbx_strand_id
1 'polypeptide(L)'
;GVEPWKAAQQLSLARCSAACMQAPSALALSHESAALVHGLWVRHHEPDISLVMPFHPRRSRMPLPPVPGGRGRVFLRRRRLRLERKNITAVSGLPVTTVLRTAMDCAFDLPAREAICVVDSAVRSLARPSRFHPEDSEQRMDEVRRRLEQMVVAQGPRRGARRARAVLRITSRLAESPGESVPHWFVRALGLPAPRLQARIADPEHSQFYFPDEAWPEFKVLAEFDGQLKYTSPEELWREKQRHDALVRMGWHTERFIWSDFG
;
A
#
# COMPACT_ATOMS: atom_id res chain seq x y z
N GLY A 1 22.43 -12.77 -5.30
CA GLY A 1 22.05 -12.64 -3.88
C GLY A 1 20.58 -12.27 -3.77
N VAL A 2 19.97 -12.46 -2.60
CA VAL A 2 18.59 -12.03 -2.34
C VAL A 2 18.55 -10.51 -2.33
N GLU A 3 17.58 -9.91 -2.99
CA GLU A 3 17.39 -8.45 -2.98
C GLU A 3 17.17 -7.93 -1.55
N PRO A 4 17.80 -6.81 -1.15
CA PRO A 4 17.77 -6.32 0.23
C PRO A 4 16.35 -6.14 0.80
N TRP A 5 15.38 -5.70 -0.03
CA TRP A 5 14.00 -5.52 0.40
C TRP A 5 13.29 -6.86 0.65
N LYS A 6 13.60 -7.92 -0.13
CA LYS A 6 13.06 -9.26 0.10
C LYS A 6 13.60 -9.85 1.41
N ALA A 7 14.89 -9.66 1.68
CA ALA A 7 15.48 -10.09 2.95
C ALA A 7 14.85 -9.37 4.14
N ALA A 8 14.63 -8.06 4.05
CA ALA A 8 13.96 -7.26 5.09
C ALA A 8 12.51 -7.71 5.33
N GLN A 9 11.78 -8.05 4.27
CA GLN A 9 10.42 -8.58 4.37
C GLN A 9 10.41 -9.98 5.04
N GLN A 10 11.32 -10.87 4.66
CA GLN A 10 11.46 -12.19 5.28
C GLN A 10 11.79 -12.08 6.78
N LEU A 11 12.69 -11.17 7.14
CA LEU A 11 13.01 -10.88 8.54
C LEU A 11 11.78 -10.41 9.32
N SER A 12 10.98 -9.53 8.71
CA SER A 12 9.75 -9.03 9.35
C SER A 12 8.71 -10.13 9.54
N LEU A 13 8.58 -11.05 8.59
CA LEU A 13 7.72 -12.23 8.73
C LEU A 13 8.21 -13.18 9.83
N ALA A 14 9.52 -13.40 9.93
CA ALA A 14 10.12 -14.19 11.02
C ALA A 14 9.85 -13.54 12.39
N ARG A 15 9.97 -12.20 12.49
CA ARG A 15 9.62 -11.46 13.71
C ARG A 15 8.14 -11.58 14.07
N CYS A 16 7.23 -11.58 13.08
CA CYS A 16 5.80 -11.82 13.29
C CYS A 16 5.56 -13.20 13.91
N SER A 17 6.17 -14.23 13.36
CA SER A 17 6.08 -15.60 13.87
C SER A 17 6.61 -15.71 15.30
N ALA A 18 7.81 -15.17 15.56
CA ALA A 18 8.41 -15.16 16.88
C ALA A 18 7.55 -14.41 17.91
N ALA A 19 6.94 -13.28 17.52
CA ALA A 19 6.06 -12.51 18.41
C ALA A 19 4.80 -13.30 18.79
N CYS A 20 4.20 -14.05 17.86
CA CYS A 20 3.06 -14.93 18.16
C CYS A 20 3.46 -16.08 19.11
N MET A 21 4.61 -16.68 18.90
CA MET A 21 5.12 -17.77 19.76
C MET A 21 5.40 -17.28 21.19
N GLN A 22 5.96 -16.09 21.35
CA GLN A 22 6.30 -15.49 22.65
C GLN A 22 5.12 -14.86 23.37
N ALA A 23 4.01 -14.62 22.68
CA ALA A 23 2.81 -14.03 23.24
C ALA A 23 1.56 -14.89 22.97
N PRO A 24 1.45 -16.10 23.55
CA PRO A 24 0.34 -17.01 23.28
C PRO A 24 -1.03 -16.46 23.70
N SER A 25 -1.06 -15.44 24.56
CA SER A 25 -2.29 -14.72 24.93
C SER A 25 -2.69 -13.62 23.94
N ALA A 26 -1.90 -13.36 22.90
CA ALA A 26 -2.28 -12.42 21.85
C ALA A 26 -3.42 -13.00 21.01
N LEU A 27 -4.37 -12.15 20.64
CA LEU A 27 -5.51 -12.54 19.80
C LEU A 27 -5.13 -12.70 18.34
N ALA A 28 -4.32 -11.77 17.83
CA ALA A 28 -3.89 -11.76 16.43
C ALA A 28 -2.77 -10.74 16.19
N LEU A 29 -2.03 -10.91 15.11
CA LEU A 29 -1.27 -9.83 14.46
C LEU A 29 -2.24 -8.82 13.84
N SER A 30 -1.85 -7.56 13.79
CA SER A 30 -2.66 -6.47 13.22
C SER A 30 -1.81 -5.45 12.47
N HIS A 31 -2.44 -4.43 11.87
CA HIS A 31 -1.76 -3.35 11.16
C HIS A 31 -0.78 -3.87 10.10
N GLU A 32 0.42 -3.29 10.02
CA GLU A 32 1.44 -3.65 9.03
C GLU A 32 1.93 -5.10 9.17
N SER A 33 1.92 -5.65 10.38
CA SER A 33 2.27 -7.06 10.60
C SER A 33 1.26 -8.00 9.95
N ALA A 34 -0.04 -7.74 10.11
CA ALA A 34 -1.07 -8.51 9.42
C ALA A 34 -1.04 -8.24 7.91
N ALA A 35 -0.77 -6.99 7.50
CA ALA A 35 -0.61 -6.64 6.09
C ALA A 35 0.50 -7.46 5.44
N LEU A 36 1.68 -7.56 6.05
CA LEU A 36 2.80 -8.39 5.56
C LEU A 36 2.41 -9.87 5.45
N VAL A 37 1.76 -10.42 6.47
CA VAL A 37 1.35 -11.85 6.47
C VAL A 37 0.29 -12.12 5.40
N HIS A 38 -0.57 -11.14 5.09
CA HIS A 38 -1.52 -11.22 3.96
C HIS A 38 -0.88 -10.97 2.59
N GLY A 39 0.39 -10.59 2.52
CA GLY A 39 1.05 -10.17 1.28
C GLY A 39 0.57 -8.82 0.75
N LEU A 40 -0.01 -7.97 1.61
CA LEU A 40 -0.41 -6.62 1.25
C LEU A 40 0.82 -5.69 1.22
N TRP A 41 0.68 -4.58 0.51
CA TRP A 41 1.74 -3.59 0.41
C TRP A 41 1.93 -2.84 1.72
N VAL A 42 3.18 -2.70 2.11
CA VAL A 42 3.62 -1.83 3.20
C VAL A 42 4.72 -0.90 2.67
N ARG A 43 4.73 0.35 3.14
CA ARG A 43 5.74 1.31 2.68
C ARG A 43 7.14 0.94 3.17
N HIS A 44 7.25 0.47 4.41
CA HIS A 44 8.52 0.08 5.03
C HIS A 44 8.64 -1.44 5.09
N HIS A 45 9.74 -1.98 4.60
CA HIS A 45 9.98 -3.43 4.59
C HIS A 45 10.23 -4.02 5.98
N GLU A 46 10.62 -3.20 6.97
CA GLU A 46 10.78 -3.56 8.38
C GLU A 46 9.89 -2.68 9.29
N PRO A 47 8.56 -2.85 9.26
CA PRO A 47 7.66 -2.12 10.16
C PRO A 47 7.73 -2.67 11.58
N ASP A 48 7.19 -1.92 12.53
CA ASP A 48 6.96 -2.40 13.90
C ASP A 48 6.02 -3.63 13.89
N ILE A 49 6.28 -4.59 14.79
CA ILE A 49 5.42 -5.76 14.94
C ILE A 49 4.25 -5.43 15.86
N SER A 50 3.02 -5.60 15.38
CA SER A 50 1.79 -5.24 16.10
C SER A 50 0.97 -6.45 16.49
N LEU A 51 0.75 -6.64 17.79
CA LEU A 51 -0.12 -7.67 18.36
C LEU A 51 -1.35 -7.04 19.03
N VAL A 52 -2.51 -7.66 18.84
CA VAL A 52 -3.73 -7.35 19.60
C VAL A 52 -3.79 -8.20 20.85
N MET A 53 -3.92 -7.54 22.00
CA MET A 53 -4.02 -8.18 23.31
C MET A 53 -5.47 -8.14 23.82
N PRO A 54 -5.96 -9.16 24.53
CA PRO A 54 -7.29 -9.15 25.14
C PRO A 54 -7.37 -8.23 26.36
N PHE A 55 -6.22 -7.83 26.91
CA PHE A 55 -6.09 -6.99 28.10
C PHE A 55 -5.20 -5.77 27.85
N HIS A 56 -5.16 -4.82 28.77
CA HIS A 56 -4.23 -3.70 28.71
C HIS A 56 -2.81 -4.18 29.03
N PRO A 57 -1.86 -4.10 28.09
CA PRO A 57 -0.50 -4.52 28.34
C PRO A 57 0.21 -3.51 29.26
N ARG A 58 0.97 -3.99 30.25
CA ARG A 58 1.80 -3.12 31.12
C ARG A 58 2.82 -2.31 30.29
N ARG A 59 3.37 -2.91 29.23
CA ARG A 59 4.27 -2.25 28.26
C ARG A 59 3.66 -2.39 26.87
N SER A 60 3.20 -1.29 26.33
CA SER A 60 2.58 -1.25 25.00
C SER A 60 3.60 -1.22 23.86
N ARG A 61 4.84 -0.83 24.13
CA ARG A 61 5.92 -0.75 23.15
C ARG A 61 7.22 -1.25 23.75
N MET A 62 7.90 -2.16 23.04
CA MET A 62 9.18 -2.73 23.46
C MET A 62 10.12 -2.78 22.24
N PRO A 63 11.40 -2.39 22.37
CA PRO A 63 12.35 -2.58 21.29
C PRO A 63 12.57 -4.08 21.04
N LEU A 64 12.64 -4.47 19.80
CA LEU A 64 13.11 -5.79 19.42
C LEU A 64 14.64 -5.81 19.32
N PRO A 65 15.27 -6.98 19.52
CA PRO A 65 16.73 -7.10 19.35
C PRO A 65 17.12 -6.63 17.95
N PRO A 66 18.24 -5.88 17.83
CA PRO A 66 18.78 -5.53 16.52
C PRO A 66 19.24 -6.79 15.78
N VAL A 67 19.09 -6.78 14.47
CA VAL A 67 19.57 -7.86 13.61
C VAL A 67 20.64 -7.28 12.67
N PRO A 68 21.78 -7.96 12.50
CA PRO A 68 22.82 -7.52 11.55
C PRO A 68 22.20 -7.33 10.15
N GLY A 69 22.48 -6.20 9.50
CA GLY A 69 21.90 -5.85 8.19
C GLY A 69 20.45 -5.34 8.21
N GLY A 70 19.80 -5.34 9.38
CA GLY A 70 18.45 -4.76 9.55
C GLY A 70 18.49 -3.23 9.57
N ARG A 71 17.42 -2.61 9.12
CA ARG A 71 17.25 -1.14 9.09
C ARG A 71 16.62 -0.62 10.38
N GLY A 72 17.45 -0.06 11.26
CA GLY A 72 16.99 0.75 12.40
C GLY A 72 16.35 -0.03 13.58
N ARG A 73 15.67 0.71 14.46
CA ARG A 73 14.98 0.15 15.62
C ARG A 73 13.57 -0.30 15.25
N VAL A 74 13.30 -1.59 15.34
CA VAL A 74 11.95 -2.17 15.23
C VAL A 74 11.40 -2.42 16.62
N PHE A 75 10.10 -2.17 16.81
CA PHE A 75 9.44 -2.36 18.09
C PHE A 75 8.33 -3.41 18.00
N LEU A 76 8.14 -4.14 19.09
CA LEU A 76 6.92 -4.88 19.34
C LEU A 76 5.89 -3.92 19.96
N ARG A 77 4.77 -3.73 19.28
CA ARG A 77 3.60 -2.96 19.74
C ARG A 77 2.51 -3.91 20.19
N ARG A 78 2.13 -3.81 21.46
CA ARG A 78 1.00 -4.52 22.04
C ARG A 78 -0.17 -3.56 22.16
N ARG A 79 -1.26 -3.85 21.48
CA ARG A 79 -2.42 -2.96 21.40
C ARG A 79 -3.64 -3.64 22.01
N ARG A 80 -4.41 -2.93 22.83
CA ARG A 80 -5.76 -3.37 23.17
C ARG A 80 -6.73 -2.78 22.15
N LEU A 81 -7.29 -3.64 21.30
CA LEU A 81 -8.31 -3.26 20.35
C LEU A 81 -9.55 -4.12 20.58
N ARG A 82 -10.74 -3.53 20.39
CA ARG A 82 -11.97 -4.32 20.33
C ARG A 82 -11.94 -5.14 19.05
N LEU A 83 -11.76 -6.45 19.17
CA LEU A 83 -11.61 -7.38 18.06
C LEU A 83 -12.63 -8.49 18.20
N GLU A 84 -13.60 -8.54 17.30
CA GLU A 84 -14.57 -9.62 17.23
C GLU A 84 -13.97 -10.82 16.52
N ARG A 85 -14.41 -12.04 16.85
CA ARG A 85 -13.87 -13.28 16.28
C ARG A 85 -13.96 -13.31 14.75
N LYS A 86 -15.03 -12.74 14.15
CA LYS A 86 -15.19 -12.63 12.69
C LYS A 86 -14.12 -11.80 12.00
N ASN A 87 -13.39 -10.97 12.76
CA ASN A 87 -12.30 -10.12 12.26
C ASN A 87 -10.93 -10.78 12.45
N ILE A 88 -10.87 -12.04 12.86
CA ILE A 88 -9.64 -12.83 13.00
C ILE A 88 -9.69 -13.98 11.99
N THR A 89 -8.56 -14.24 11.36
CA THR A 89 -8.35 -15.39 10.48
C THR A 89 -6.97 -15.98 10.73
N ALA A 90 -6.64 -17.08 10.09
CA ALA A 90 -5.31 -17.66 10.13
C ALA A 90 -4.71 -17.63 8.71
N VAL A 91 -3.46 -17.19 8.62
CA VAL A 91 -2.66 -17.23 7.38
C VAL A 91 -1.33 -17.88 7.71
N SER A 92 -0.98 -18.94 7.02
CA SER A 92 0.23 -19.73 7.29
C SER A 92 0.37 -20.14 8.77
N GLY A 93 -0.73 -20.47 9.43
CA GLY A 93 -0.78 -20.85 10.84
C GLY A 93 -0.70 -19.69 11.85
N LEU A 94 -0.53 -18.43 11.40
CA LEU A 94 -0.48 -17.26 12.26
C LEU A 94 -1.88 -16.65 12.40
N PRO A 95 -2.34 -16.31 13.62
CA PRO A 95 -3.56 -15.56 13.82
C PRO A 95 -3.36 -14.11 13.40
N VAL A 96 -4.17 -13.64 12.49
CA VAL A 96 -4.07 -12.27 11.91
C VAL A 96 -5.47 -11.63 11.85
N THR A 97 -5.53 -10.30 11.87
CA THR A 97 -6.77 -9.60 11.53
C THR A 97 -7.11 -9.83 10.06
N THR A 98 -8.41 -9.93 9.72
CA THR A 98 -8.85 -10.07 8.32
C THR A 98 -8.35 -8.89 7.47
N VAL A 99 -8.27 -9.05 6.16
CA VAL A 99 -7.76 -8.01 5.23
C VAL A 99 -8.50 -6.68 5.42
N LEU A 100 -9.84 -6.69 5.47
CA LEU A 100 -10.62 -5.48 5.71
C LEU A 100 -10.34 -4.84 7.07
N ARG A 101 -10.22 -5.67 8.12
CA ARG A 101 -9.91 -5.19 9.46
C ARG A 101 -8.49 -4.61 9.52
N THR A 102 -7.52 -5.23 8.87
CA THR A 102 -6.14 -4.75 8.76
C THR A 102 -6.08 -3.40 8.07
N ALA A 103 -6.75 -3.24 6.92
CA ALA A 103 -6.82 -1.99 6.19
C ALA A 103 -7.46 -0.87 7.03
N MET A 104 -8.56 -1.16 7.73
CA MET A 104 -9.22 -0.20 8.62
C MET A 104 -8.28 0.22 9.75
N ASP A 105 -7.64 -0.71 10.45
CA ASP A 105 -6.74 -0.40 11.57
C ASP A 105 -5.54 0.45 11.10
N CYS A 106 -4.96 0.14 9.93
CA CYS A 106 -3.92 0.95 9.32
C CYS A 106 -4.41 2.36 8.97
N ALA A 107 -5.59 2.51 8.39
CA ALA A 107 -6.18 3.81 8.04
C ALA A 107 -6.37 4.70 9.29
N PHE A 108 -6.73 4.12 10.44
CA PHE A 108 -6.88 4.85 11.69
C PHE A 108 -5.54 5.24 12.33
N ASP A 109 -4.55 4.36 12.33
CA ASP A 109 -3.42 4.44 13.25
C ASP A 109 -2.07 4.77 12.59
N LEU A 110 -1.91 4.56 11.27
CA LEU A 110 -0.71 4.92 10.53
C LEU A 110 -0.77 6.34 9.96
N PRO A 111 0.36 6.98 9.66
CA PRO A 111 0.40 8.14 8.77
C PRO A 111 -0.31 7.85 7.45
N ALA A 112 -1.03 8.83 6.89
CA ALA A 112 -1.87 8.60 5.71
C ALA A 112 -1.09 8.05 4.51
N ARG A 113 0.15 8.53 4.29
CA ARG A 113 1.05 8.06 3.23
C ARG A 113 1.50 6.59 3.36
N GLU A 114 1.43 6.04 4.58
CA GLU A 114 1.71 4.62 4.84
C GLU A 114 0.43 3.79 4.75
N ALA A 115 -0.66 4.33 5.31
CA ALA A 115 -1.96 3.69 5.32
C ALA A 115 -2.50 3.46 3.91
N ILE A 116 -2.27 4.40 2.97
CA ILE A 116 -2.78 4.30 1.59
C ILE A 116 -2.25 3.06 0.89
N CYS A 117 -0.98 2.70 1.07
CA CYS A 117 -0.40 1.49 0.48
C CYS A 117 -1.16 0.23 0.92
N VAL A 118 -1.44 0.11 2.23
CA VAL A 118 -2.16 -1.05 2.77
C VAL A 118 -3.61 -1.06 2.29
N VAL A 119 -4.27 0.10 2.26
CA VAL A 119 -5.69 0.21 1.86
C VAL A 119 -5.87 -0.10 0.38
N ASP A 120 -5.06 0.47 -0.51
CA ASP A 120 -5.12 0.20 -1.96
C ASP A 120 -4.84 -1.27 -2.24
N SER A 121 -3.80 -1.84 -1.63
CA SER A 121 -3.48 -3.25 -1.73
C SER A 121 -4.62 -4.16 -1.22
N ALA A 122 -5.25 -3.80 -0.12
CA ALA A 122 -6.38 -4.54 0.42
C ALA A 122 -7.59 -4.54 -0.52
N VAL A 123 -7.92 -3.37 -1.09
CA VAL A 123 -8.99 -3.25 -2.09
C VAL A 123 -8.66 -4.11 -3.30
N ARG A 124 -7.45 -4.00 -3.84
CA ARG A 124 -7.00 -4.79 -4.99
C ARG A 124 -7.02 -6.30 -4.70
N SER A 125 -6.50 -6.72 -3.55
CA SER A 125 -6.44 -8.14 -3.15
C SER A 125 -7.82 -8.79 -3.05
N LEU A 126 -8.81 -8.06 -2.52
CA LEU A 126 -10.17 -8.56 -2.34
C LEU A 126 -11.00 -8.47 -3.63
N ALA A 127 -10.85 -7.40 -4.39
CA ALA A 127 -11.60 -7.20 -5.64
C ALA A 127 -11.04 -8.02 -6.81
N ARG A 128 -9.75 -8.36 -6.79
CA ARG A 128 -9.05 -9.13 -7.85
C ARG A 128 -9.37 -8.56 -9.23
N PRO A 129 -8.96 -7.29 -9.51
CA PRO A 129 -9.29 -6.63 -10.77
C PRO A 129 -8.72 -7.40 -11.96
N SER A 130 -9.46 -7.42 -13.06
CA SER A 130 -9.06 -8.04 -14.32
C SER A 130 -9.10 -6.99 -15.42
N ARG A 131 -8.02 -6.88 -16.18
CA ARG A 131 -7.97 -6.00 -17.36
C ARG A 131 -8.91 -6.44 -18.50
N PHE A 132 -9.35 -7.70 -18.45
CA PHE A 132 -10.28 -8.26 -19.44
C PHE A 132 -11.74 -7.95 -19.12
N HIS A 133 -12.05 -7.61 -17.86
CA HIS A 133 -13.38 -7.27 -17.36
C HIS A 133 -13.32 -6.01 -16.49
N PRO A 134 -13.08 -4.84 -17.08
CA PRO A 134 -12.86 -3.60 -16.33
C PRO A 134 -14.09 -3.17 -15.53
N GLU A 135 -15.28 -3.24 -16.10
CA GLU A 135 -16.53 -2.82 -15.43
C GLU A 135 -16.84 -3.69 -14.21
N ASP A 136 -16.74 -5.02 -14.33
CA ASP A 136 -16.89 -5.93 -13.19
C ASP A 136 -15.84 -5.67 -12.12
N SER A 137 -14.64 -5.30 -12.53
CA SER A 137 -13.54 -4.99 -11.63
C SER A 137 -13.82 -3.73 -10.84
N GLU A 138 -14.33 -2.68 -11.48
CA GLU A 138 -14.73 -1.44 -10.82
C GLU A 138 -15.84 -1.68 -9.79
N GLN A 139 -16.87 -2.42 -10.17
CA GLN A 139 -17.96 -2.76 -9.26
C GLN A 139 -17.48 -3.50 -8.01
N ARG A 140 -16.60 -4.50 -8.17
CA ARG A 140 -16.00 -5.23 -7.05
C ARG A 140 -15.14 -4.33 -6.16
N MET A 141 -14.33 -3.45 -6.74
CA MET A 141 -13.51 -2.49 -5.98
C MET A 141 -14.38 -1.51 -5.20
N ASP A 142 -15.45 -1.00 -5.80
CA ASP A 142 -16.40 -0.12 -5.13
C ASP A 142 -17.15 -0.82 -3.99
N GLU A 143 -17.48 -2.09 -4.13
CA GLU A 143 -18.07 -2.89 -3.06
C GLU A 143 -17.12 -3.04 -1.86
N VAL A 144 -15.87 -3.40 -2.11
CA VAL A 144 -14.84 -3.51 -1.05
C VAL A 144 -14.65 -2.17 -0.35
N ARG A 145 -14.56 -1.08 -1.11
CA ARG A 145 -14.40 0.27 -0.57
C ARG A 145 -15.60 0.68 0.28
N ARG A 146 -16.84 0.45 -0.18
CA ARG A 146 -18.06 0.72 0.60
C ARG A 146 -18.06 -0.05 1.93
N ARG A 147 -17.64 -1.32 1.92
CA ARG A 147 -17.52 -2.12 3.16
C ARG A 147 -16.49 -1.53 4.13
N LEU A 148 -15.34 -1.08 3.64
CA LEU A 148 -14.35 -0.37 4.46
C LEU A 148 -14.90 0.94 5.02
N GLU A 149 -15.60 1.73 4.22
CA GLU A 149 -16.25 2.98 4.65
C GLU A 149 -17.26 2.72 5.78
N GLN A 150 -18.11 1.71 5.62
CA GLN A 150 -19.08 1.29 6.65
C GLN A 150 -18.37 0.89 7.95
N MET A 151 -17.27 0.12 7.86
CA MET A 151 -16.49 -0.26 9.03
C MET A 151 -15.86 0.94 9.72
N VAL A 152 -15.35 1.92 8.96
CA VAL A 152 -14.77 3.17 9.51
C VAL A 152 -15.86 4.02 10.18
N VAL A 153 -17.03 4.15 9.58
CA VAL A 153 -18.17 4.88 10.15
C VAL A 153 -18.65 4.22 11.45
N ALA A 154 -18.73 2.90 11.49
CA ALA A 154 -19.14 2.13 12.66
C ALA A 154 -18.19 2.29 13.87
N GLN A 155 -16.94 2.73 13.66
CA GLN A 155 -16.01 3.04 14.76
C GLN A 155 -16.36 4.34 15.49
N GLY A 156 -17.21 5.18 14.95
CA GLY A 156 -17.59 6.47 15.53
C GLY A 156 -16.45 7.50 15.57
N PRO A 157 -16.60 8.54 16.40
CA PRO A 157 -15.64 9.63 16.48
C PRO A 157 -14.45 9.30 17.40
N ARG A 158 -13.60 8.34 16.96
CA ARG A 158 -12.35 8.02 17.66
C ARG A 158 -11.15 8.76 17.06
N ARG A 159 -10.01 8.76 17.77
CA ARG A 159 -8.74 9.27 17.24
C ARG A 159 -8.41 8.61 15.91
N GLY A 160 -7.99 9.40 14.93
CA GLY A 160 -7.68 8.93 13.58
C GLY A 160 -8.87 8.87 12.62
N ALA A 161 -10.12 9.09 13.05
CA ALA A 161 -11.30 8.99 12.19
C ALA A 161 -11.25 9.94 10.97
N ARG A 162 -10.77 11.18 11.16
CA ARG A 162 -10.59 12.13 10.03
C ARG A 162 -9.60 11.59 9.01
N ARG A 163 -8.46 11.07 9.48
CA ARG A 163 -7.43 10.48 8.63
C ARG A 163 -7.92 9.24 7.90
N ALA A 164 -8.58 8.31 8.60
CA ALA A 164 -9.15 7.12 7.97
C ALA A 164 -10.10 7.47 6.83
N ARG A 165 -11.02 8.42 7.05
CA ARG A 165 -11.92 8.91 5.99
C ARG A 165 -11.17 9.59 4.84
N ALA A 166 -10.11 10.35 5.14
CA ALA A 166 -9.29 11.00 4.11
C ALA A 166 -8.55 9.96 3.25
N VAL A 167 -7.95 8.94 3.87
CA VAL A 167 -7.31 7.83 3.16
C VAL A 167 -8.30 7.13 2.23
N LEU A 168 -9.49 6.74 2.73
CA LEU A 168 -10.50 6.06 1.92
C LEU A 168 -11.01 6.90 0.74
N ARG A 169 -11.09 8.23 0.89
CA ARG A 169 -11.47 9.12 -0.23
C ARG A 169 -10.44 9.18 -1.34
N ILE A 170 -9.17 8.97 -1.00
CA ILE A 170 -8.04 9.06 -1.94
C ILE A 170 -7.69 7.67 -2.50
N THR A 171 -8.14 6.60 -1.86
CA THR A 171 -7.86 5.20 -2.28
C THR A 171 -7.99 5.06 -3.79
N SER A 172 -6.90 4.63 -4.41
CA SER A 172 -6.82 4.39 -5.85
C SER A 172 -7.47 3.06 -6.22
N ARG A 173 -8.21 3.07 -7.33
CA ARG A 173 -8.75 1.85 -7.92
C ARG A 173 -7.73 1.13 -8.81
N LEU A 174 -6.73 1.85 -9.28
CA LEU A 174 -5.83 1.41 -10.34
C LEU A 174 -4.38 1.25 -9.91
N ALA A 175 -4.00 1.69 -8.70
CA ALA A 175 -2.63 1.49 -8.22
C ALA A 175 -2.27 0.00 -8.21
N GLU A 176 -1.11 -0.32 -8.77
CA GLU A 176 -0.57 -1.68 -8.87
C GLU A 176 0.62 -1.90 -7.93
N SER A 177 1.09 -0.82 -7.29
CA SER A 177 2.24 -0.85 -6.39
C SER A 177 2.17 0.25 -5.32
N PRO A 178 2.96 0.12 -4.23
CA PRO A 178 3.12 1.22 -3.26
C PRO A 178 3.69 2.49 -3.91
N GLY A 179 4.53 2.33 -4.94
CA GLY A 179 5.13 3.42 -5.68
C GLY A 179 4.13 4.25 -6.47
N GLU A 180 2.96 3.72 -6.78
CA GLU A 180 1.85 4.45 -7.40
C GLU A 180 0.89 5.02 -6.34
N SER A 181 0.65 4.28 -5.24
CA SER A 181 -0.23 4.74 -4.16
C SER A 181 0.27 5.99 -3.45
N VAL A 182 1.59 6.09 -3.21
CA VAL A 182 2.19 7.21 -2.46
C VAL A 182 2.18 8.51 -3.26
N PRO A 183 2.66 8.57 -4.52
CA PRO A 183 2.52 9.77 -5.36
C PRO A 183 1.08 10.24 -5.49
N HIS A 184 0.14 9.33 -5.77
CA HIS A 184 -1.27 9.65 -5.86
C HIS A 184 -1.79 10.31 -4.58
N TRP A 185 -1.41 9.79 -3.41
CA TRP A 185 -1.74 10.42 -2.14
C TRP A 185 -1.16 11.83 -2.03
N PHE A 186 0.11 12.06 -2.42
CA PHE A 186 0.74 13.38 -2.37
C PHE A 186 0.03 14.39 -3.28
N VAL A 187 -0.25 14.03 -4.52
CA VAL A 187 -1.00 14.86 -5.48
C VAL A 187 -2.32 15.33 -4.85
N ARG A 188 -3.07 14.40 -4.25
CA ARG A 188 -4.36 14.70 -3.62
C ARG A 188 -4.23 15.48 -2.32
N ALA A 189 -3.21 15.21 -1.51
CA ALA A 189 -2.94 15.90 -0.24
C ALA A 189 -2.49 17.35 -0.45
N LEU A 190 -1.78 17.63 -1.54
CA LEU A 190 -1.37 18.98 -1.95
C LEU A 190 -2.50 19.78 -2.61
N GLY A 191 -3.67 19.19 -2.84
CA GLY A 191 -4.80 19.87 -3.49
C GLY A 191 -4.61 20.08 -4.99
N LEU A 192 -3.69 19.36 -5.63
CA LEU A 192 -3.51 19.39 -7.07
C LEU A 192 -4.74 18.78 -7.79
N PRO A 193 -4.97 19.14 -9.05
CA PRO A 193 -6.03 18.54 -9.85
C PRO A 193 -5.94 17.01 -9.82
N ALA A 194 -7.08 16.34 -9.82
CA ALA A 194 -7.09 14.87 -9.83
C ALA A 194 -6.51 14.34 -11.16
N PRO A 195 -5.48 13.48 -11.13
CA PRO A 195 -4.97 12.87 -12.34
C PRO A 195 -5.94 11.81 -12.88
N ARG A 196 -5.84 11.54 -14.16
CA ARG A 196 -6.39 10.31 -14.75
C ARG A 196 -5.35 9.21 -14.58
N LEU A 197 -5.70 8.18 -13.82
CA LEU A 197 -4.82 7.04 -13.60
C LEU A 197 -4.87 6.11 -14.80
N GLN A 198 -3.70 5.55 -15.20
CA GLN A 198 -3.58 4.62 -16.32
C GLN A 198 -4.24 5.17 -17.60
N ALA A 199 -4.12 6.49 -17.81
CA ALA A 199 -4.74 7.16 -18.95
C ALA A 199 -4.21 6.60 -20.28
N ARG A 200 -5.10 6.26 -21.21
CA ARG A 200 -4.72 5.81 -22.53
C ARG A 200 -4.31 7.00 -23.40
N ILE A 201 -3.03 7.12 -23.70
CA ILE A 201 -2.46 8.13 -24.60
C ILE A 201 -2.18 7.44 -25.94
N ALA A 202 -2.86 7.87 -26.99
CA ALA A 202 -2.65 7.34 -28.35
C ALA A 202 -1.46 8.04 -29.01
N ASP A 203 -0.54 7.27 -29.59
CA ASP A 203 0.46 7.73 -30.54
C ASP A 203 -0.05 7.47 -31.97
N PRO A 204 -0.49 8.50 -32.70
CA PRO A 204 -1.06 8.31 -34.02
C PRO A 204 0.00 7.94 -35.07
N GLU A 205 1.27 8.28 -34.86
CA GLU A 205 2.34 8.00 -35.83
C GLU A 205 2.74 6.50 -35.84
N HIS A 206 2.70 5.86 -34.64
CA HIS A 206 3.17 4.48 -34.48
C HIS A 206 2.03 3.50 -34.18
N SER A 207 0.77 3.93 -34.19
CA SER A 207 -0.41 3.11 -33.83
C SER A 207 -0.25 2.42 -32.48
N GLN A 208 0.41 3.10 -31.52
CA GLN A 208 0.69 2.60 -30.17
C GLN A 208 -0.10 3.35 -29.12
N PHE A 209 -0.17 2.76 -27.92
CA PHE A 209 -0.80 3.37 -26.76
C PHE A 209 0.16 3.33 -25.58
N TYR A 210 0.21 4.43 -24.84
CA TYR A 210 0.96 4.55 -23.61
C TYR A 210 0.00 4.67 -22.43
N PHE A 211 0.37 4.10 -21.28
CA PHE A 211 -0.43 4.09 -20.07
C PHE A 211 0.44 4.57 -18.89
N PRO A 212 0.60 5.90 -18.70
CA PRO A 212 1.32 6.44 -17.55
C PRO A 212 0.56 6.17 -16.25
N ASP A 213 1.27 6.12 -15.12
CA ASP A 213 0.67 5.92 -13.81
C ASP A 213 -0.37 7.02 -13.51
N GLU A 214 -0.01 8.28 -13.78
CA GLU A 214 -0.85 9.45 -13.61
C GLU A 214 -0.72 10.39 -14.82
N ALA A 215 -1.83 10.98 -15.27
CA ALA A 215 -1.82 11.97 -16.35
C ALA A 215 -2.80 13.11 -16.10
N TRP A 216 -2.43 14.30 -16.55
CA TRP A 216 -3.27 15.49 -16.65
C TRP A 216 -3.36 15.91 -18.12
N PRO A 217 -4.25 15.32 -18.92
CA PRO A 217 -4.33 15.58 -20.35
C PRO A 217 -4.57 17.04 -20.71
N GLU A 218 -5.28 17.75 -19.85
CA GLU A 218 -5.60 19.18 -20.00
C GLU A 218 -4.33 20.06 -19.97
N PHE A 219 -3.29 19.58 -19.28
CA PHE A 219 -1.99 20.27 -19.14
C PHE A 219 -0.87 19.60 -19.95
N LYS A 220 -1.16 18.47 -20.61
CA LYS A 220 -0.13 17.66 -21.26
C LYS A 220 1.00 17.24 -20.30
N VAL A 221 0.67 16.96 -19.06
CA VAL A 221 1.61 16.50 -18.02
C VAL A 221 1.28 15.06 -17.66
N LEU A 222 2.31 14.26 -17.45
CA LEU A 222 2.19 12.91 -16.89
C LEU A 222 3.25 12.70 -15.80
N ALA A 223 2.94 11.81 -14.89
CA ALA A 223 3.84 11.42 -13.80
C ALA A 223 3.96 9.91 -13.71
N GLU A 224 5.16 9.44 -13.43
CA GLU A 224 5.48 8.02 -13.33
C GLU A 224 6.36 7.78 -12.12
N PHE A 225 6.11 6.68 -11.43
CA PHE A 225 6.97 6.23 -10.36
C PHE A 225 8.10 5.35 -10.94
N ASP A 226 9.33 5.83 -10.83
CA ASP A 226 10.51 5.09 -11.27
C ASP A 226 11.11 4.30 -10.08
N GLY A 227 10.78 3.01 -10.01
CA GLY A 227 11.43 2.08 -9.09
C GLY A 227 12.82 1.73 -9.60
N GLN A 228 13.83 1.78 -8.72
CA GLN A 228 15.27 1.56 -9.01
C GLN A 228 15.63 0.27 -9.78
N LEU A 229 14.68 -0.56 -10.18
CA LEU A 229 14.90 -1.90 -10.77
C LEU A 229 14.26 -2.09 -12.15
N LYS A 230 13.82 -1.03 -12.83
CA LYS A 230 13.04 -1.16 -14.07
C LYS A 230 13.84 -1.56 -15.32
N TYR A 231 15.14 -1.37 -15.35
CA TYR A 231 15.92 -1.63 -16.57
C TYR A 231 16.95 -2.72 -16.35
N THR A 232 16.62 -3.94 -16.77
CA THR A 232 17.50 -5.11 -16.64
C THR A 232 18.24 -5.41 -17.93
N SER A 233 17.85 -4.80 -19.05
CA SER A 233 18.50 -5.00 -20.35
C SER A 233 18.63 -3.70 -21.18
N PRO A 234 19.61 -3.62 -22.09
CA PRO A 234 19.76 -2.52 -23.04
C PRO A 234 18.52 -2.31 -23.91
N GLU A 235 17.80 -3.37 -24.25
CA GLU A 235 16.59 -3.34 -25.07
C GLU A 235 15.42 -2.67 -24.34
N GLU A 236 15.31 -2.90 -23.02
CA GLU A 236 14.30 -2.22 -22.18
C GLU A 236 14.58 -0.72 -22.08
N LEU A 237 15.85 -0.35 -21.88
CA LEU A 237 16.27 1.05 -21.85
C LEU A 237 16.00 1.74 -23.19
N TRP A 238 16.25 1.05 -24.31
CA TRP A 238 15.98 1.60 -25.65
C TRP A 238 14.49 1.81 -25.90
N ARG A 239 13.63 0.85 -25.53
CA ARG A 239 12.16 1.00 -25.61
C ARG A 239 11.64 2.16 -24.78
N GLU A 240 12.17 2.32 -23.57
CA GLU A 240 11.79 3.43 -22.70
C GLU A 240 12.20 4.78 -23.29
N LYS A 241 13.39 4.86 -23.90
CA LYS A 241 13.83 6.06 -24.59
C LYS A 241 12.88 6.39 -25.76
N GLN A 242 12.56 5.40 -26.61
CA GLN A 242 11.62 5.60 -27.73
C GLN A 242 10.24 6.07 -27.24
N ARG A 243 9.75 5.48 -26.14
CA ARG A 243 8.49 5.89 -25.51
C ARG A 243 8.56 7.34 -25.02
N HIS A 244 9.63 7.71 -24.33
CA HIS A 244 9.83 9.08 -23.85
C HIS A 244 9.89 10.07 -25.04
N ASP A 245 10.68 9.78 -26.07
CA ASP A 245 10.81 10.63 -27.24
C ASP A 245 9.45 10.81 -27.98
N ALA A 246 8.62 9.77 -28.04
CA ALA A 246 7.28 9.84 -28.60
C ALA A 246 6.36 10.74 -27.77
N LEU A 247 6.37 10.63 -26.46
CA LEU A 247 5.58 11.48 -25.55
C LEU A 247 5.99 12.95 -25.69
N VAL A 248 7.30 13.23 -25.71
CA VAL A 248 7.82 14.59 -25.92
C VAL A 248 7.38 15.16 -27.27
N ARG A 249 7.46 14.40 -28.37
CA ARG A 249 6.97 14.84 -29.70
C ARG A 249 5.48 15.20 -29.67
N MET A 250 4.67 14.45 -28.94
CA MET A 250 3.25 14.73 -28.76
C MET A 250 2.97 15.91 -27.80
N GLY A 251 4.02 16.56 -27.29
CA GLY A 251 3.94 17.72 -26.42
C GLY A 251 3.65 17.38 -24.95
N TRP A 252 3.88 16.14 -24.53
CA TRP A 252 3.74 15.74 -23.14
C TRP A 252 5.01 16.06 -22.34
N HIS A 253 4.83 16.58 -21.14
CA HIS A 253 5.86 16.72 -20.13
C HIS A 253 5.78 15.55 -19.14
N THR A 254 6.92 14.88 -18.91
CA THR A 254 7.01 13.70 -18.04
C THR A 254 7.76 14.05 -16.76
N GLU A 255 7.10 13.91 -15.63
CA GLU A 255 7.71 13.95 -14.30
C GLU A 255 7.95 12.51 -13.80
N ARG A 256 9.12 12.28 -13.19
CA ARG A 256 9.48 10.98 -12.62
C ARG A 256 9.73 11.11 -11.14
N PHE A 257 9.08 10.28 -10.37
CA PHE A 257 9.23 10.21 -8.92
C PHE A 257 10.00 8.97 -8.50
N ILE A 258 10.87 9.13 -7.51
CA ILE A 258 11.57 8.03 -6.84
C ILE A 258 11.28 8.08 -5.33
N TRP A 259 11.64 7.01 -4.60
CA TRP A 259 11.31 6.94 -3.16
C TRP A 259 11.89 8.08 -2.32
N SER A 260 13.05 8.63 -2.69
CA SER A 260 13.67 9.76 -1.98
C SER A 260 12.84 11.05 -2.03
N ASP A 261 11.98 11.22 -3.02
CA ASP A 261 11.16 12.43 -3.19
C ASP A 261 10.02 12.48 -2.17
N PHE A 262 9.68 11.34 -1.57
CA PHE A 262 8.58 11.20 -0.62
C PHE A 262 9.04 11.09 0.85
N GLY A 263 10.31 11.28 1.17
CA GLY A 263 10.88 11.43 2.51
C GLY A 263 10.82 10.18 3.40
#